data_7e56889894ce6d0d9b2ce6a44f4b21e6
#
_entry.id   7e56889894ce6d0d9b2ce6a44f4b21e6
#
_cell.length_a   1.000
_cell.length_b   1.000
_cell.length_c   1.000
_cell.angle_alpha   90.00
_cell.angle_beta   90.00
_cell.angle_gamma   90.00
#
_symmetry.space_group_name_H-M   'P 1'
#
loop_
_entity.id
_entity.type
_entity.pdbx_description
1 polymer ?
#
loop_
_entity_poly.entity_id
_entity_poly.type
_entity_poly.pdbx_seq_one_letter_code
_entity_poly.pdbx_strand_id
1 'polypeptide(L)'
;EIAVKDAQPMSIMTSYNLINGVHAANCYDTCTKAARDEWGFAGAIMTDWTTTNVQIQGECTAAGCMRAGNDMVMPGLPEDHENIKKELADGTLTMAELKRCIYNTVNIILQSNMYEGAVSYIDQFDDLDTYLTVK
;
A
#
# COMPACT_ATOMS: atom_id res chain seq x y z
N GLU A 1 -7.99 12.55 6.14
CA GLU A 1 -9.06 13.04 5.27
C GLU A 1 -8.59 14.23 4.42
N ILE A 2 -8.27 15.38 5.02
CA ILE A 2 -7.86 16.61 4.28
C ILE A 2 -6.74 16.31 3.28
N ALA A 3 -5.65 15.68 3.73
CA ALA A 3 -4.52 15.35 2.87
C ALA A 3 -4.92 14.47 1.66
N VAL A 4 -5.85 13.53 1.85
CA VAL A 4 -6.33 12.69 0.75
C VAL A 4 -7.22 13.48 -0.20
N LYS A 5 -8.21 14.19 0.32
CA LYS A 5 -9.18 14.93 -0.51
C LYS A 5 -8.56 16.09 -1.28
N ASP A 6 -7.66 16.82 -0.64
CA ASP A 6 -7.09 18.04 -1.22
C ASP A 6 -5.84 17.79 -2.05
N ALA A 7 -4.96 16.88 -1.61
CA ALA A 7 -3.68 16.62 -2.27
C ALA A 7 -3.64 15.37 -3.16
N GLN A 8 -4.61 14.44 -3.00
CA GLN A 8 -4.68 13.19 -3.77
C GLN A 8 -3.32 12.46 -3.86
N PRO A 9 -2.73 12.06 -2.72
CA PRO A 9 -1.42 11.41 -2.73
C PRO A 9 -1.46 10.10 -3.50
N MET A 10 -0.35 9.71 -4.12
CA MET A 10 -0.25 8.47 -4.87
C MET A 10 -0.20 7.23 -3.96
N SER A 11 0.25 7.38 -2.72
CA SER A 11 0.32 6.27 -1.77
C SER A 11 0.07 6.72 -0.33
N ILE A 12 -0.40 5.76 0.49
CA ILE A 12 -0.56 5.88 1.94
C ILE A 12 0.13 4.69 2.59
N MET A 13 0.80 4.91 3.72
CA MET A 13 1.37 3.85 4.55
C MET A 13 0.52 3.64 5.80
N THR A 14 0.22 2.37 6.11
CA THR A 14 -0.41 2.01 7.39
C THR A 14 0.62 1.84 8.50
N SER A 15 0.18 1.99 9.73
CA SER A 15 1.00 2.00 10.93
C SER A 15 0.90 0.69 11.71
N TYR A 16 1.73 0.53 12.76
CA TYR A 16 1.80 -0.68 13.59
C TYR A 16 0.72 -0.78 14.67
N ASN A 17 -0.01 0.29 14.95
CA ASN A 17 -0.97 0.34 16.05
C ASN A 17 -2.28 -0.38 15.74
N LEU A 18 -3.05 -0.64 16.80
CA LEU A 18 -4.43 -1.10 16.70
C LEU A 18 -5.39 0.08 16.56
N ILE A 19 -6.44 -0.12 15.77
CA ILE A 19 -7.58 0.77 15.65
C ILE A 19 -8.81 -0.05 16.09
N ASN A 20 -9.38 0.29 17.23
CA ASN A 20 -10.49 -0.46 17.81
C ASN A 20 -10.23 -1.98 17.94
N GLY A 21 -9.00 -2.34 18.31
CA GLY A 21 -8.59 -3.73 18.46
C GLY A 21 -8.18 -4.48 17.19
N VAL A 22 -8.25 -3.82 16.03
CA VAL A 22 -7.80 -4.36 14.73
C VAL A 22 -6.50 -3.70 14.32
N HIS A 23 -5.52 -4.48 13.87
CA HIS A 23 -4.25 -3.93 13.39
C HIS A 23 -4.48 -2.97 12.21
N ALA A 24 -3.88 -1.78 12.24
CA ALA A 24 -4.11 -0.74 11.23
C ALA A 24 -3.91 -1.24 9.78
N ALA A 25 -2.92 -2.12 9.56
CA ALA A 25 -2.66 -2.71 8.25
C ALA A 25 -3.76 -3.69 7.79
N ASN A 26 -4.52 -4.29 8.72
CA ASN A 26 -5.62 -5.21 8.45
C ASN A 26 -7.01 -4.56 8.64
N CYS A 27 -7.05 -3.24 8.83
CA CYS A 27 -8.28 -2.54 9.15
C CYS A 27 -9.03 -2.12 7.87
N TYR A 28 -10.05 -2.91 7.51
CA TYR A 28 -10.92 -2.62 6.37
C TYR A 28 -11.63 -1.27 6.50
N ASP A 29 -12.04 -0.89 7.71
CA ASP A 29 -12.76 0.37 7.93
C ASP A 29 -11.91 1.59 7.60
N THR A 30 -10.59 1.53 7.83
CA THR A 30 -9.69 2.64 7.49
C THR A 30 -9.17 2.56 6.07
N CYS A 31 -8.73 1.38 5.61
CA CYS A 31 -8.11 1.23 4.30
C CYS A 31 -9.13 1.30 3.15
N THR A 32 -10.30 0.69 3.32
CA THR A 32 -11.31 0.65 2.28
C THR A 32 -12.42 1.68 2.54
N LYS A 33 -13.20 1.54 3.62
CA LYS A 33 -14.37 2.42 3.81
C LYS A 33 -13.98 3.88 3.93
N ALA A 34 -13.06 4.24 4.83
CA ALA A 34 -12.68 5.63 5.01
C ALA A 34 -11.84 6.14 3.84
N ALA A 35 -10.67 5.53 3.58
CA ALA A 35 -9.75 6.07 2.61
C ALA A 35 -10.31 6.03 1.17
N ARG A 36 -10.83 4.88 0.73
CA ARG A 36 -11.27 4.72 -0.67
C ARG A 36 -12.71 5.17 -0.89
N ASP A 37 -13.66 4.70 -0.06
CA ASP A 37 -15.07 4.92 -0.32
C ASP A 37 -15.52 6.34 0.10
N GLU A 38 -15.06 6.83 1.27
CA GLU A 38 -15.48 8.15 1.76
C GLU A 38 -14.58 9.30 1.26
N TRP A 39 -13.25 9.09 1.23
CA TRP A 39 -12.33 10.16 0.85
C TRP A 39 -11.91 10.12 -0.61
N GLY A 40 -12.25 9.06 -1.34
CA GLY A 40 -11.97 8.92 -2.78
C GLY A 40 -10.50 8.62 -3.09
N PHE A 41 -9.76 7.99 -2.15
CA PHE A 41 -8.37 7.64 -2.38
C PHE A 41 -8.21 6.60 -3.50
N ALA A 42 -7.54 6.98 -4.57
CA ALA A 42 -7.32 6.13 -5.75
C ALA A 42 -5.91 5.53 -5.85
N GLY A 43 -5.04 5.85 -4.91
CA GLY A 43 -3.65 5.38 -4.88
C GLY A 43 -3.46 3.99 -4.29
N ALA A 44 -2.21 3.61 -4.07
CA ALA A 44 -1.85 2.36 -3.40
C ALA A 44 -1.66 2.56 -1.89
N ILE A 45 -2.10 1.58 -1.10
CA ILE A 45 -1.84 1.52 0.34
C ILE A 45 -0.78 0.45 0.59
N MET A 46 0.24 0.77 1.40
CA MET A 46 1.29 -0.16 1.78
C MET A 46 1.39 -0.31 3.29
N THR A 47 1.93 -1.42 3.76
CA THR A 47 2.27 -1.57 5.18
C THR A 47 3.55 -0.81 5.52
N ASP A 48 3.76 -0.54 6.81
CA ASP A 48 5.09 -0.28 7.32
C ASP A 48 5.96 -1.57 7.24
N TRP A 49 7.28 -1.46 7.46
CA TRP A 49 8.22 -2.56 7.32
C TRP A 49 7.95 -3.68 8.32
N THR A 50 8.00 -4.92 7.83
CA THR A 50 7.89 -6.13 8.64
C THR A 50 6.65 -6.22 9.53
N THR A 51 5.59 -5.47 9.23
CA THR A 51 4.35 -5.39 10.02
C THR A 51 3.75 -6.77 10.28
N THR A 52 3.81 -7.68 9.31
CA THR A 52 3.28 -9.05 9.40
C THR A 52 4.11 -9.98 10.27
N ASN A 53 5.37 -9.63 10.54
CA ASN A 53 6.32 -10.47 11.28
C ASN A 53 6.63 -9.93 12.68
N VAL A 54 6.53 -8.63 12.87
CA VAL A 54 6.76 -7.97 14.16
C VAL A 54 5.42 -7.72 14.82
N GLN A 55 4.82 -8.72 15.42
CA GLN A 55 3.50 -8.66 16.06
C GLN A 55 3.54 -7.86 17.39
N ILE A 56 4.02 -6.64 17.32
CA ILE A 56 4.24 -5.79 18.51
C ILE A 56 2.90 -5.41 19.17
N GLN A 57 1.84 -5.25 18.40
CA GLN A 57 0.55 -4.75 18.90
C GLN A 57 -0.65 -5.60 18.48
N GLY A 58 -0.44 -6.83 18.02
CA GLY A 58 -1.51 -7.73 17.63
C GLY A 58 -1.21 -8.45 16.33
N GLU A 59 -2.11 -9.35 15.97
CA GLU A 59 -1.95 -10.17 14.79
C GLU A 59 -2.17 -9.36 13.52
N CYS A 60 -1.21 -9.42 12.61
CA CYS A 60 -1.28 -8.88 11.27
C CYS A 60 -0.84 -9.95 10.27
N THR A 61 -1.63 -10.19 9.24
CA THR A 61 -1.31 -11.16 8.19
C THR A 61 -1.32 -10.50 6.81
N ALA A 62 -0.51 -11.02 5.90
CA ALA A 62 -0.43 -10.50 4.54
C ALA A 62 -1.77 -10.62 3.79
N ALA A 63 -2.44 -11.75 3.90
CA ALA A 63 -3.76 -11.93 3.32
C ALA A 63 -4.81 -11.01 3.98
N GLY A 64 -4.71 -10.77 5.29
CA GLY A 64 -5.52 -9.79 6.00
C GLY A 64 -5.33 -8.36 5.48
N CYS A 65 -4.08 -7.99 5.14
CA CYS A 65 -3.79 -6.72 4.46
C CYS A 65 -4.53 -6.63 3.12
N MET A 66 -4.44 -7.67 2.28
CA MET A 66 -5.12 -7.70 0.98
C MET A 66 -6.64 -7.57 1.13
N ARG A 67 -7.26 -8.30 2.08
CA ARG A 67 -8.70 -8.16 2.38
C ARG A 67 -9.06 -6.75 2.81
N ALA A 68 -8.24 -6.13 3.64
CA ALA A 68 -8.48 -4.78 4.14
C ALA A 68 -8.37 -3.70 3.05
N GLY A 69 -7.78 -3.99 1.90
CA GLY A 69 -7.50 -3.00 0.86
C GLY A 69 -6.15 -2.31 1.01
N ASN A 70 -5.25 -2.91 1.79
CA ASN A 70 -3.83 -2.57 1.87
C ASN A 70 -3.12 -3.38 0.77
N ASP A 71 -2.58 -2.72 -0.24
CA ASP A 71 -2.23 -3.33 -1.52
C ASP A 71 -0.84 -3.98 -1.53
N MET A 72 0.07 -3.49 -0.69
CA MET A 72 1.46 -3.95 -0.67
C MET A 72 1.93 -4.24 0.75
N VAL A 73 2.47 -5.43 0.96
CA VAL A 73 3.11 -5.83 2.22
C VAL A 73 4.62 -5.61 2.10
N MET A 74 5.18 -4.84 3.01
CA MET A 74 6.59 -4.47 3.01
C MET A 74 7.39 -5.23 4.08
N PRO A 75 8.51 -5.86 3.73
CA PRO A 75 9.11 -6.00 2.40
C PRO A 75 8.55 -7.15 1.54
N GLY A 76 7.57 -7.90 2.03
CA GLY A 76 7.03 -9.08 1.35
C GLY A 76 7.94 -10.30 1.52
N LEU A 77 7.98 -10.85 2.71
CA LEU A 77 8.80 -12.02 3.04
C LEU A 77 8.19 -13.32 2.47
N PRO A 78 8.98 -14.41 2.38
CA PRO A 78 8.46 -15.70 1.92
C PRO A 78 7.22 -16.18 2.68
N GLU A 79 7.17 -15.94 3.98
CA GLU A 79 6.05 -16.29 4.85
C GLU A 79 4.77 -15.53 4.47
N ASP A 80 4.88 -14.28 4.02
CA ASP A 80 3.76 -13.48 3.52
C ASP A 80 3.16 -14.09 2.26
N HIS A 81 4.02 -14.55 1.35
CA HIS A 81 3.58 -15.24 0.13
C HIS A 81 2.87 -16.56 0.44
N GLU A 82 3.39 -17.34 1.40
CA GLU A 82 2.76 -18.60 1.81
C GLU A 82 1.41 -18.34 2.51
N ASN A 83 1.29 -17.31 3.33
CA ASN A 83 0.03 -16.90 3.93
C ASN A 83 -1.02 -16.53 2.87
N ILE A 84 -0.65 -15.71 1.87
CA ILE A 84 -1.54 -15.34 0.76
C ILE A 84 -1.99 -16.57 -0.02
N LYS A 85 -1.06 -17.47 -0.39
CA LYS A 85 -1.39 -18.71 -1.11
C LYS A 85 -2.34 -19.61 -0.33
N LYS A 86 -2.09 -19.78 0.98
CA LYS A 86 -2.92 -20.58 1.86
C LYS A 86 -4.34 -20.02 1.93
N GLU A 87 -4.50 -18.72 2.17
CA GLU A 87 -5.81 -18.11 2.32
C GLU A 87 -6.57 -17.99 0.98
N LEU A 88 -5.88 -17.95 -0.15
CA LEU A 88 -6.49 -18.12 -1.47
C LEU A 88 -7.02 -19.55 -1.68
N ALA A 89 -6.26 -20.55 -1.23
CA ALA A 89 -6.64 -21.95 -1.40
C ALA A 89 -7.83 -22.35 -0.54
N ASP A 90 -7.93 -21.81 0.70
CA ASP A 90 -9.05 -22.08 1.60
C ASP A 90 -10.26 -21.13 1.40
N GLY A 91 -10.11 -20.11 0.54
CA GLY A 91 -11.17 -19.16 0.20
C GLY A 91 -11.36 -18.01 1.19
N THR A 92 -10.50 -17.88 2.21
CA THR A 92 -10.55 -16.77 3.17
C THR A 92 -10.14 -15.46 2.50
N LEU A 93 -9.14 -15.49 1.60
CA LEU A 93 -8.81 -14.41 0.68
C LEU A 93 -9.40 -14.74 -0.70
N THR A 94 -10.11 -13.82 -1.30
CA THR A 94 -10.67 -14.01 -2.64
C THR A 94 -9.70 -13.54 -3.74
N MET A 95 -9.79 -14.16 -4.91
CA MET A 95 -9.04 -13.72 -6.08
C MET A 95 -9.41 -12.27 -6.50
N ALA A 96 -10.63 -11.84 -6.22
CA ALA A 96 -11.07 -10.48 -6.51
C ALA A 96 -10.34 -9.44 -5.64
N GLU A 97 -10.17 -9.73 -4.34
CA GLU A 97 -9.43 -8.87 -3.40
C GLU A 97 -7.95 -8.77 -3.80
N LEU A 98 -7.32 -9.91 -4.11
CA LEU A 98 -5.93 -9.91 -4.58
C LEU A 98 -5.76 -9.12 -5.89
N LYS A 99 -6.65 -9.31 -6.86
CA LYS A 99 -6.61 -8.57 -8.13
C LYS A 99 -6.81 -7.07 -7.94
N ARG A 100 -7.66 -6.65 -6.99
CA ARG A 100 -7.82 -5.24 -6.64
C ARG A 100 -6.50 -4.65 -6.15
N CYS A 101 -5.78 -5.34 -5.26
CA CYS A 101 -4.48 -4.89 -4.76
C CYS A 101 -3.45 -4.77 -5.89
N ILE A 102 -3.39 -5.78 -6.77
CA ILE A 102 -2.51 -5.76 -7.96
C ILE A 102 -2.87 -4.58 -8.87
N TYR A 103 -4.16 -4.35 -9.13
CA TYR A 103 -4.62 -3.24 -9.95
C TYR A 103 -4.16 -1.89 -9.39
N ASN A 104 -4.36 -1.65 -8.10
CA ASN A 104 -3.95 -0.40 -7.46
C ASN A 104 -2.43 -0.18 -7.56
N THR A 105 -1.65 -1.23 -7.30
CA THR A 105 -0.18 -1.18 -7.41
C THR A 105 0.27 -0.91 -8.84
N VAL A 106 -0.28 -1.63 -9.83
CA VAL A 106 0.05 -1.44 -11.24
C VAL A 106 -0.35 -0.05 -11.72
N ASN A 107 -1.51 0.45 -11.28
CA ASN A 107 -1.96 1.80 -11.64
C ASN A 107 -0.97 2.89 -11.20
N ILE A 108 -0.35 2.75 -10.03
CA ILE A 108 0.70 3.67 -9.57
C ILE A 108 1.95 3.56 -10.45
N ILE A 109 2.35 2.35 -10.82
CA ILE A 109 3.50 2.13 -11.72
C ILE A 109 3.26 2.81 -13.07
N LEU A 110 2.07 2.65 -13.65
CA LEU A 110 1.70 3.26 -14.93
C LEU A 110 1.69 4.80 -14.89
N GLN A 111 1.47 5.39 -13.71
CA GLN A 111 1.51 6.83 -13.50
C GLN A 111 2.89 7.35 -13.10
N SER A 112 3.86 6.46 -12.86
CA SER A 112 5.20 6.84 -12.47
C SER A 112 6.04 7.26 -13.67
N ASN A 113 7.12 7.99 -13.40
CA ASN A 113 8.13 8.35 -14.41
C ASN A 113 9.03 7.18 -14.84
N MET A 114 8.78 5.98 -14.30
CA MET A 114 9.49 4.74 -14.67
C MET A 114 8.73 3.90 -15.71
N TYR A 115 7.51 4.29 -16.07
CA TYR A 115 6.76 3.62 -17.11
C TYR A 115 7.30 3.99 -18.50
N GLU A 116 7.14 3.07 -19.48
CA GLU A 116 7.62 3.26 -20.85
C GLU A 116 7.09 4.58 -21.46
N GLY A 117 7.99 5.40 -21.97
CA GLY A 117 7.69 6.73 -22.52
C GLY A 117 7.66 7.84 -21.47
N ALA A 118 7.74 7.53 -20.19
CA ALA A 118 7.92 8.55 -19.15
C ALA A 118 9.38 9.01 -19.11
N VAL A 119 9.58 10.30 -18.94
CA VAL A 119 10.91 10.87 -18.70
C VAL A 119 11.27 10.66 -17.23
N SER A 120 12.43 10.05 -16.98
CA SER A 120 12.93 9.90 -15.61
C SER A 120 13.00 11.25 -14.89
N TYR A 121 12.69 11.28 -13.61
CA TYR A 121 12.81 12.50 -12.81
C TYR A 121 14.23 13.07 -12.85
N ILE A 122 15.24 12.21 -12.82
CA ILE A 122 16.67 12.59 -12.90
C ILE A 122 16.98 13.21 -14.26
N ASP A 123 16.41 12.68 -15.33
CA ASP A 123 16.66 13.17 -16.69
C ASP A 123 15.98 14.52 -16.99
N GLN A 124 15.17 15.04 -16.08
CA GLN A 124 14.54 16.35 -16.16
C GLN A 124 15.48 17.49 -15.70
N PHE A 125 16.63 17.16 -15.13
CA PHE A 125 17.58 18.12 -14.59
C PHE A 125 18.90 18.04 -15.36
N ASP A 126 19.25 19.12 -16.02
CA ASP A 126 20.54 19.26 -16.73
C ASP A 126 21.74 19.29 -15.77
N ASP A 127 21.51 19.67 -14.52
CA ASP A 127 22.53 19.75 -13.47
C ASP A 127 21.93 19.37 -12.10
N LEU A 128 22.17 18.14 -11.69
CA LEU A 128 21.69 17.62 -10.40
C LEU A 128 22.29 18.41 -9.21
N ASP A 129 23.51 18.93 -9.35
CA ASP A 129 24.18 19.67 -8.27
C ASP A 129 23.47 21.00 -7.96
N THR A 130 22.76 21.58 -8.93
CA THR A 130 21.95 22.78 -8.72
C THR A 130 20.81 22.54 -7.73
N TYR A 131 20.27 21.33 -7.68
CA TYR A 131 19.16 20.95 -6.79
C TYR A 131 19.62 20.46 -5.43
N LEU A 132 20.83 19.96 -5.32
CA LEU A 132 21.40 19.49 -4.07
C LEU A 132 22.01 20.63 -3.23
N THR A 133 22.25 21.79 -3.83
CA THR A 133 22.68 23.00 -3.11
C THR A 133 21.47 23.68 -2.44
N VAL A 134 21.11 23.20 -1.27
CA VAL A 134 20.20 23.94 -0.37
C VAL A 134 20.96 25.18 0.10
N LYS A 135 20.51 26.34 -0.32
CA LYS A 135 20.96 27.61 0.23
C LYS A 135 20.37 27.83 1.62
#